data_b335c886b7d9a49d541e972fa0475356
#
_entry.id   b335c886b7d9a49d541e972fa0475356
#
_cell.length_a   1.000
_cell.length_b   1.000
_cell.length_c   1.000
_cell.angle_alpha   90.00
_cell.angle_beta   90.00
_cell.angle_gamma   90.00
#
_symmetry.space_group_name_H-M   'P 1'
#
loop_
_entity.id
_entity.type
_entity.pdbx_description
1 polymer ?
#
loop_
_entity_poly.entity_id
_entity_poly.type
_entity_poly.pdbx_seq_one_letter_code
_entity_poly.pdbx_strand_id
1 'polypeptide(L)'
;MSKEYEEKRGPRGADDHVGKRFPRERRAEERVPMRERDAEADGLIEGRNAVTEALRAGTPIDKIFIARGETDKTLGHIASTARAAGVVVVEADRRKLDYMSATKAHQGVIALAAVREYASVEDILSAARERGEAPLLVVCDEISDPHNLGAIIRTAECAGAHGVIIPKRRSAGLTSIVGKTSAGAVSYLPVARVPNIPALLKELQQQGVWIFGTAAEGATSLYEADLKGPAAIVIGSEGDGMGRLVREGCDFLVSIPMKGRISSLNASAAAAILLYEAVRQRLG
;
A
#
# COMPACT_ATOMS: atom_id res chain seq x y z
N MET A 1 52.60 39.57 52.40
CA MET A 1 52.14 38.42 53.22
C MET A 1 51.71 37.34 52.27
N SER A 2 52.58 36.51 51.80
CA SER A 2 53.08 35.18 52.18
C SER A 2 52.00 34.19 52.43
N LYS A 3 52.00 33.13 51.59
CA LYS A 3 52.07 31.69 51.83
C LYS A 3 51.58 31.01 50.57
N GLU A 4 52.41 30.46 49.72
CA GLU A 4 53.01 29.11 49.72
C GLU A 4 52.04 28.02 50.13
N TYR A 5 51.70 27.11 49.19
CA TYR A 5 51.55 25.69 49.51
C TYR A 5 51.72 24.80 48.22
N GLU A 6 52.81 24.20 48.26
CA GLU A 6 53.25 22.85 47.90
C GLU A 6 52.44 21.96 46.95
N GLU A 7 53.20 21.55 45.98
CA GLU A 7 53.08 20.40 45.09
C GLU A 7 52.99 19.06 45.85
N LYS A 8 52.03 18.23 45.53
CA LYS A 8 52.14 16.77 45.73
C LYS A 8 51.79 16.05 44.45
N ARG A 9 52.82 15.48 43.82
CA ARG A 9 52.73 14.52 42.75
C ARG A 9 52.31 13.14 43.32
N GLY A 10 51.34 12.48 42.76
CA GLY A 10 50.98 11.07 42.99
C GLY A 10 50.75 10.38 41.64
N PRO A 11 50.86 9.02 41.55
CA PRO A 11 51.46 8.36 40.44
C PRO A 11 50.48 8.03 39.25
N ARG A 12 51.12 7.85 38.08
CA ARG A 12 50.50 7.41 36.81
C ARG A 12 49.86 6.02 36.99
N GLY A 13 48.56 5.93 36.77
CA GLY A 13 47.82 4.68 36.59
C GLY A 13 47.46 4.50 35.14
N ALA A 14 47.69 3.28 34.65
CA ALA A 14 47.65 2.85 33.27
C ALA A 14 46.29 3.01 32.59
N ASP A 15 46.35 3.34 31.31
CA ASP A 15 45.23 3.31 30.35
C ASP A 15 44.71 1.88 30.17
N ASP A 16 43.49 1.62 30.61
CA ASP A 16 42.71 0.47 30.16
C ASP A 16 41.51 0.98 29.34
N HIS A 17 41.73 1.11 28.04
CA HIS A 17 40.65 1.29 27.05
C HIS A 17 39.88 -0.02 26.90
N VAL A 18 38.94 -0.30 27.79
CA VAL A 18 37.91 -1.30 27.58
C VAL A 18 36.81 -0.69 26.71
N GLY A 19 36.91 -0.94 25.41
CA GLY A 19 35.86 -0.60 24.44
C GLY A 19 34.56 -1.30 24.79
N LYS A 20 33.59 -0.57 25.32
CA LYS A 20 32.20 -1.01 25.46
C LYS A 20 31.61 -1.23 24.07
N ARG A 21 31.64 -2.48 23.59
CA ARG A 21 30.79 -2.93 22.48
C ARG A 21 29.35 -2.88 22.95
N PHE A 22 28.59 -1.91 22.44
CA PHE A 22 27.14 -1.92 22.53
C PHE A 22 26.62 -3.16 21.78
N PRO A 23 25.72 -3.95 22.36
CA PRO A 23 25.08 -5.03 21.65
C PRO A 23 24.28 -4.43 20.49
N ARG A 24 24.53 -4.90 19.25
CA ARG A 24 23.62 -4.63 18.13
C ARG A 24 22.27 -5.21 18.52
N GLU A 25 21.31 -4.34 18.81
CA GLU A 25 19.91 -4.73 18.90
C GLU A 25 19.55 -5.47 17.62
N ARG A 26 19.31 -6.76 17.75
CA ARG A 26 18.63 -7.52 16.70
C ARG A 26 17.24 -6.88 16.62
N ARG A 27 16.94 -6.26 15.47
CA ARG A 27 15.56 -5.89 15.13
C ARG A 27 14.72 -7.13 15.39
N ALA A 28 13.80 -7.03 16.33
CA ALA A 28 12.81 -8.06 16.57
C ALA A 28 12.08 -8.26 15.23
N GLU A 29 12.20 -9.45 14.66
CA GLU A 29 11.36 -9.88 13.55
C GLU A 29 9.92 -9.78 14.09
N GLU A 30 9.13 -8.86 13.54
CA GLU A 30 7.71 -8.76 13.84
C GLU A 30 7.09 -10.12 13.57
N ARG A 31 6.72 -10.81 14.63
CA ARG A 31 6.01 -12.09 14.55
C ARG A 31 4.58 -11.78 14.14
N VAL A 32 4.27 -11.93 12.86
CA VAL A 32 2.90 -11.89 12.35
C VAL A 32 2.05 -12.89 13.15
N PRO A 33 0.89 -12.47 13.69
CA PRO A 33 0.01 -13.35 14.43
C PRO A 33 -0.38 -14.61 13.65
N MET A 34 -0.55 -15.73 14.33
CA MET A 34 -0.80 -17.04 13.71
C MET A 34 -2.04 -17.05 12.80
N ARG A 35 -3.09 -16.27 13.12
CA ARG A 35 -4.30 -16.11 12.28
C ARG A 35 -4.06 -15.36 10.95
N GLU A 36 -3.08 -14.45 10.91
CA GLU A 36 -2.71 -13.75 9.67
C GLU A 36 -1.90 -14.65 8.75
N ARG A 37 -1.05 -15.54 9.30
CA ARG A 37 -0.33 -16.57 8.53
C ARG A 37 -1.24 -17.52 7.80
N ASP A 38 -2.33 -17.97 8.46
CA ASP A 38 -3.32 -18.85 7.85
C ASP A 38 -4.09 -18.14 6.73
N ALA A 39 -4.35 -16.85 6.86
CA ALA A 39 -5.02 -16.04 5.84
C ALA A 39 -4.11 -15.74 4.63
N GLU A 40 -2.81 -15.56 4.83
CA GLU A 40 -1.84 -15.44 3.73
C GLU A 40 -1.65 -16.79 3.01
N ALA A 41 -1.69 -17.91 3.73
CA ALA A 41 -1.59 -19.25 3.15
C ALA A 41 -2.75 -19.57 2.20
N ASP A 42 -3.95 -19.07 2.44
CA ASP A 42 -5.17 -19.30 1.63
C ASP A 42 -5.09 -18.75 0.19
N GLY A 43 -4.03 -18.05 -0.18
CA GLY A 43 -3.85 -17.51 -1.54
C GLY A 43 -2.48 -17.83 -2.13
N LEU A 44 -1.69 -18.71 -1.49
CA LEU A 44 -0.36 -19.07 -1.97
C LEU A 44 -0.44 -20.17 -3.04
N ILE A 45 0.23 -19.95 -4.16
CA ILE A 45 0.47 -20.95 -5.20
C ILE A 45 1.97 -21.19 -5.22
N GLU A 46 2.41 -22.39 -4.80
CA GLU A 46 3.80 -22.71 -4.57
C GLU A 46 4.34 -23.72 -5.59
N GLY A 47 5.56 -23.46 -6.05
CA GLY A 47 6.28 -24.34 -6.95
C GLY A 47 6.06 -24.03 -8.44
N ARG A 48 7.02 -24.46 -9.25
CA ARG A 48 7.12 -24.09 -10.68
C ARG A 48 5.93 -24.53 -11.49
N ASN A 49 5.49 -25.79 -11.32
CA ASN A 49 4.37 -26.34 -12.08
C ASN A 49 3.06 -25.63 -11.72
N ALA A 50 2.78 -25.46 -10.42
CA ALA A 50 1.54 -24.83 -9.96
C ALA A 50 1.43 -23.37 -10.45
N VAL A 51 2.53 -22.60 -10.36
CA VAL A 51 2.57 -21.22 -10.84
C VAL A 51 2.44 -21.15 -12.35
N THR A 52 3.07 -22.07 -13.09
CA THR A 52 2.93 -22.14 -14.55
C THR A 52 1.49 -22.44 -14.97
N GLU A 53 0.84 -23.40 -14.32
CA GLU A 53 -0.56 -23.74 -14.61
C GLU A 53 -1.52 -22.61 -14.22
N ALA A 54 -1.28 -21.94 -13.09
CA ALA A 54 -2.08 -20.77 -12.70
C ALA A 54 -2.00 -19.65 -13.75
N LEU A 55 -0.80 -19.37 -14.28
CA LEU A 55 -0.61 -18.38 -15.36
C LEU A 55 -1.33 -18.83 -16.66
N ARG A 56 -1.26 -20.11 -17.01
CA ARG A 56 -1.94 -20.65 -18.21
C ARG A 56 -3.46 -20.63 -18.08
N ALA A 57 -3.96 -20.94 -16.89
CA ALA A 57 -5.39 -20.95 -16.59
C ALA A 57 -6.00 -19.53 -16.48
N GLY A 58 -5.16 -18.48 -16.54
CA GLY A 58 -5.63 -17.10 -16.34
C GLY A 58 -6.07 -16.82 -14.90
N THR A 59 -5.57 -17.60 -13.91
CA THR A 59 -5.89 -17.35 -12.50
C THR A 59 -5.45 -15.95 -12.13
N PRO A 60 -6.31 -15.13 -11.50
CA PRO A 60 -5.92 -13.81 -11.03
C PRO A 60 -4.74 -13.90 -10.05
N ILE A 61 -3.62 -13.27 -10.40
CA ILE A 61 -2.40 -13.25 -9.58
C ILE A 61 -2.06 -11.81 -9.23
N ASP A 62 -1.89 -11.55 -7.93
CA ASP A 62 -1.46 -10.24 -7.44
C ASP A 62 0.03 -10.00 -7.73
N LYS A 63 0.88 -10.93 -7.30
CA LYS A 63 2.33 -10.88 -7.54
C LYS A 63 2.98 -12.24 -7.49
N ILE A 64 4.16 -12.35 -8.10
CA ILE A 64 4.99 -13.55 -8.08
C ILE A 64 6.33 -13.21 -7.45
N PHE A 65 6.74 -13.98 -6.45
CA PHE A 65 8.08 -13.93 -5.86
C PHE A 65 8.96 -14.99 -6.50
N ILE A 66 10.14 -14.59 -6.97
CA ILE A 66 11.16 -15.48 -7.53
C ILE A 66 12.44 -15.34 -6.72
N ALA A 67 13.08 -16.46 -6.38
CA ALA A 67 14.32 -16.47 -5.65
C ALA A 67 15.44 -15.80 -6.48
N ARG A 68 16.13 -14.84 -5.85
CA ARG A 68 17.25 -14.12 -6.47
C ARG A 68 18.43 -15.05 -6.72
N GLY A 69 19.07 -14.91 -7.90
CA GLY A 69 20.29 -15.64 -8.26
C GLY A 69 20.06 -17.04 -8.78
N GLU A 70 18.83 -17.53 -8.87
CA GLU A 70 18.54 -18.79 -9.54
C GLU A 70 18.45 -18.56 -11.06
N THR A 71 19.45 -19.10 -11.80
CA THR A 71 19.54 -19.01 -13.27
C THR A 71 18.84 -20.17 -13.97
N ASP A 72 17.65 -20.54 -13.50
CA ASP A 72 16.87 -21.63 -14.08
C ASP A 72 16.00 -21.13 -15.24
N LYS A 73 16.04 -21.84 -16.36
CA LYS A 73 15.25 -21.50 -17.56
C LYS A 73 13.74 -21.46 -17.29
N THR A 74 13.25 -22.36 -16.43
CA THR A 74 11.83 -22.41 -16.05
C THR A 74 11.42 -21.18 -15.27
N LEU A 75 12.22 -20.73 -14.30
CA LEU A 75 11.94 -19.50 -13.55
C LEU A 75 12.01 -18.26 -14.45
N GLY A 76 12.96 -18.22 -15.38
CA GLY A 76 13.02 -17.17 -16.41
C GLY A 76 11.78 -17.12 -17.29
N HIS A 77 11.25 -18.27 -17.69
CA HIS A 77 10.03 -18.38 -18.47
C HIS A 77 8.81 -17.92 -17.67
N ILE A 78 8.66 -18.37 -16.42
CA ILE A 78 7.59 -17.92 -15.52
C ILE A 78 7.65 -16.38 -15.35
N ALA A 79 8.83 -15.82 -15.12
CA ALA A 79 8.99 -14.37 -14.98
C ALA A 79 8.58 -13.59 -16.25
N SER A 80 8.96 -14.10 -17.43
CA SER A 80 8.61 -13.49 -18.70
C SER A 80 7.10 -13.54 -18.97
N THR A 81 6.48 -14.71 -18.80
CA THR A 81 5.05 -14.93 -18.98
C THR A 81 4.23 -14.06 -18.01
N ALA A 82 4.63 -14.00 -16.73
CA ALA A 82 3.98 -13.17 -15.73
C ALA A 82 4.04 -11.68 -16.09
N ARG A 83 5.21 -11.17 -16.53
CA ARG A 83 5.36 -9.78 -16.95
C ARG A 83 4.51 -9.46 -18.18
N ALA A 84 4.45 -10.38 -19.16
CA ALA A 84 3.59 -10.23 -20.34
C ALA A 84 2.10 -10.18 -19.96
N ALA A 85 1.69 -10.93 -18.94
CA ALA A 85 0.33 -10.89 -18.38
C ALA A 85 0.10 -9.68 -17.42
N GLY A 86 1.07 -8.76 -17.29
CA GLY A 86 0.93 -7.59 -16.43
C GLY A 86 1.07 -7.87 -14.92
N VAL A 87 1.42 -9.11 -14.54
CA VAL A 87 1.64 -9.51 -13.14
C VAL A 87 2.96 -8.96 -12.62
N VAL A 88 2.94 -8.47 -11.37
CA VAL A 88 4.16 -7.95 -10.71
C VAL A 88 5.07 -9.12 -10.33
N VAL A 89 6.32 -9.09 -10.83
CA VAL A 89 7.37 -10.05 -10.47
C VAL A 89 8.35 -9.37 -9.52
N VAL A 90 8.57 -9.98 -8.36
CA VAL A 90 9.46 -9.50 -7.30
C VAL A 90 10.58 -10.52 -7.11
N GLU A 91 11.83 -10.08 -7.28
CA GLU A 91 12.98 -10.88 -6.88
C GLU A 91 13.18 -10.77 -5.37
N ALA A 92 13.24 -11.89 -4.69
CA ALA A 92 13.36 -11.97 -3.24
C ALA A 92 14.48 -12.95 -2.83
N ASP A 93 15.02 -12.74 -1.64
CA ASP A 93 15.93 -13.71 -1.02
C ASP A 93 15.19 -15.04 -0.81
N ARG A 94 15.88 -16.16 -1.00
CA ARG A 94 15.33 -17.50 -0.80
C ARG A 94 14.74 -17.68 0.61
N ARG A 95 15.36 -17.08 1.63
CA ARG A 95 14.85 -17.09 3.01
C ARG A 95 13.45 -16.48 3.13
N LYS A 96 13.16 -15.45 2.33
CA LYS A 96 11.83 -14.86 2.29
C LYS A 96 10.80 -15.84 1.72
N LEU A 97 11.16 -16.58 0.65
CA LEU A 97 10.28 -17.62 0.11
C LEU A 97 10.11 -18.76 1.12
N ASP A 98 11.19 -19.20 1.78
CA ASP A 98 11.13 -20.22 2.84
C ASP A 98 10.22 -19.80 4.00
N TYR A 99 10.22 -18.50 4.35
CA TYR A 99 9.35 -17.95 5.38
C TYR A 99 7.87 -17.92 4.96
N MET A 100 7.59 -17.50 3.72
CA MET A 100 6.24 -17.41 3.16
C MET A 100 5.63 -18.78 2.87
N SER A 101 6.44 -19.76 2.48
CA SER A 101 6.00 -21.07 2.04
C SER A 101 5.31 -21.88 3.14
N ALA A 102 4.08 -22.34 2.87
CA ALA A 102 3.34 -23.24 3.74
C ALA A 102 3.87 -24.69 3.61
N THR A 103 4.21 -25.12 2.37
CA THR A 103 4.59 -26.50 2.07
C THR A 103 6.08 -26.76 2.14
N LYS A 104 6.91 -25.71 2.22
CA LYS A 104 8.38 -25.77 2.10
C LYS A 104 8.90 -26.34 0.76
N ALA A 105 8.01 -26.47 -0.24
CA ALA A 105 8.31 -27.03 -1.55
C ALA A 105 8.19 -26.01 -2.69
N HIS A 106 8.46 -24.73 -2.40
CA HIS A 106 8.25 -23.61 -3.35
C HIS A 106 9.16 -23.63 -4.59
N GLN A 107 10.25 -24.41 -4.61
CA GLN A 107 11.13 -24.55 -5.78
C GLN A 107 11.63 -23.22 -6.39
N GLY A 108 11.83 -22.18 -5.56
CA GLY A 108 12.28 -20.86 -5.97
C GLY A 108 11.19 -19.92 -6.49
N VAL A 109 9.92 -20.31 -6.43
CA VAL A 109 8.80 -19.44 -6.86
C VAL A 109 7.56 -19.61 -6.01
N ILE A 110 6.92 -18.47 -5.67
CA ILE A 110 5.63 -18.40 -4.99
C ILE A 110 4.81 -17.31 -5.67
N ALA A 111 3.57 -17.60 -6.03
CA ALA A 111 2.59 -16.61 -6.47
C ALA A 111 1.56 -16.35 -5.37
N LEU A 112 1.13 -15.10 -5.25
CA LEU A 112 -0.03 -14.71 -4.46
C LEU A 112 -1.21 -14.56 -5.40
N ALA A 113 -2.24 -15.39 -5.22
CA ALA A 113 -3.49 -15.24 -5.95
C ALA A 113 -4.20 -13.96 -5.54
N ALA A 114 -4.81 -13.28 -6.49
CA ALA A 114 -5.75 -12.20 -6.24
C ALA A 114 -7.17 -12.75 -6.07
N VAL A 115 -7.92 -12.19 -5.12
CA VAL A 115 -9.32 -12.60 -4.88
C VAL A 115 -10.26 -12.17 -6.01
N ARG A 116 -9.81 -11.26 -6.88
CA ARG A 116 -10.52 -10.77 -8.05
C ARG A 116 -9.53 -10.23 -9.09
N GLU A 117 -9.92 -10.21 -10.35
CA GLU A 117 -9.21 -9.51 -11.41
C GLU A 117 -9.23 -7.99 -11.19
N TYR A 118 -8.14 -7.33 -11.58
CA TYR A 118 -8.07 -5.86 -11.57
C TYR A 118 -8.82 -5.30 -12.76
N ALA A 119 -9.66 -4.29 -12.51
CA ALA A 119 -10.32 -3.52 -13.55
C ALA A 119 -9.35 -2.53 -14.21
N SER A 120 -9.71 -2.00 -15.36
CA SER A 120 -9.07 -0.82 -15.92
C SER A 120 -9.68 0.47 -15.31
N VAL A 121 -8.94 1.57 -15.38
CA VAL A 121 -9.47 2.88 -14.96
C VAL A 121 -10.63 3.31 -15.87
N GLU A 122 -10.57 2.96 -17.14
CA GLU A 122 -11.63 3.25 -18.11
C GLU A 122 -12.93 2.50 -17.78
N ASP A 123 -12.86 1.23 -17.34
CA ASP A 123 -14.04 0.48 -16.90
C ASP A 123 -14.72 1.18 -15.70
N ILE A 124 -13.93 1.69 -14.75
CA ILE A 124 -14.45 2.42 -13.59
C ILE A 124 -15.17 3.71 -14.01
N LEU A 125 -14.56 4.48 -14.92
CA LEU A 125 -15.16 5.73 -15.42
C LEU A 125 -16.38 5.46 -16.29
N SER A 126 -16.35 4.39 -17.08
CA SER A 126 -17.52 3.96 -17.89
C SER A 126 -18.71 3.57 -17.02
N ALA A 127 -18.46 2.85 -15.93
CA ALA A 127 -19.52 2.49 -14.96
C ALA A 127 -20.18 3.74 -14.33
N ALA A 128 -19.40 4.80 -14.06
CA ALA A 128 -19.96 6.06 -13.57
C ALA A 128 -20.85 6.74 -14.65
N ARG A 129 -20.35 6.78 -15.90
CA ARG A 129 -21.12 7.34 -17.04
C ARG A 129 -22.41 6.58 -17.29
N GLU A 130 -22.37 5.24 -17.25
CA GLU A 130 -23.56 4.38 -17.44
C GLU A 130 -24.63 4.60 -16.35
N ARG A 131 -24.20 4.94 -15.13
CA ARG A 131 -25.12 5.29 -14.02
C ARG A 131 -25.64 6.72 -14.13
N GLY A 132 -25.07 7.55 -15.01
CA GLY A 132 -25.36 8.97 -15.07
C GLY A 132 -24.88 9.76 -13.84
N GLU A 133 -23.87 9.24 -13.14
CA GLU A 133 -23.36 9.79 -11.88
C GLU A 133 -22.01 10.50 -12.10
N ALA A 134 -21.75 11.55 -11.33
CA ALA A 134 -20.44 12.17 -11.28
C ALA A 134 -19.44 11.18 -10.65
N PRO A 135 -18.31 10.86 -11.30
CA PRO A 135 -17.34 9.91 -10.75
C PRO A 135 -16.90 10.28 -9.32
N LEU A 136 -16.86 9.28 -8.45
CA LEU A 136 -16.23 9.35 -7.13
C LEU A 136 -15.22 8.22 -7.06
N LEU A 137 -13.93 8.58 -7.07
CA LEU A 137 -12.81 7.64 -7.09
C LEU A 137 -11.99 7.76 -5.81
N VAL A 138 -11.40 6.65 -5.39
CA VAL A 138 -10.37 6.66 -4.33
C VAL A 138 -9.04 6.26 -4.94
N VAL A 139 -8.02 7.07 -4.76
CA VAL A 139 -6.66 6.78 -5.18
C VAL A 139 -5.81 6.55 -3.94
N CYS A 140 -5.28 5.35 -3.77
CA CYS A 140 -4.41 5.01 -2.65
C CYS A 140 -2.94 5.19 -3.06
N ASP A 141 -2.22 6.09 -2.40
CA ASP A 141 -0.78 6.28 -2.62
C ASP A 141 0.01 5.57 -1.51
N GLU A 142 0.68 4.47 -1.88
CA GLU A 142 1.54 3.66 -1.00
C GLU A 142 0.83 3.06 0.25
N ILE A 143 -0.45 2.74 0.17
CA ILE A 143 -1.15 1.99 1.22
C ILE A 143 -0.65 0.55 1.21
N SER A 144 0.29 0.22 2.08
CA SER A 144 0.98 -1.08 2.12
C SER A 144 0.32 -2.10 3.06
N ASP A 145 -0.48 -1.65 4.03
CA ASP A 145 -1.23 -2.53 4.94
C ASP A 145 -2.51 -3.05 4.26
N PRO A 146 -2.68 -4.38 4.11
CA PRO A 146 -3.87 -4.97 3.53
C PRO A 146 -5.15 -4.73 4.35
N HIS A 147 -5.03 -4.52 5.67
CA HIS A 147 -6.17 -4.18 6.52
C HIS A 147 -6.71 -2.80 6.18
N ASN A 148 -5.83 -1.82 6.01
CA ASN A 148 -6.23 -0.48 5.59
C ASN A 148 -6.82 -0.48 4.18
N LEU A 149 -6.20 -1.16 3.22
CA LEU A 149 -6.75 -1.25 1.88
C LEU A 149 -8.14 -1.90 1.87
N GLY A 150 -8.33 -3.00 2.61
CA GLY A 150 -9.62 -3.67 2.71
C GLY A 150 -10.70 -2.77 3.34
N ALA A 151 -10.36 -2.04 4.41
CA ALA A 151 -11.26 -1.10 5.06
C ALA A 151 -11.62 0.10 4.14
N ILE A 152 -10.65 0.61 3.37
CA ILE A 152 -10.87 1.65 2.36
C ILE A 152 -11.84 1.16 1.28
N ILE A 153 -11.61 -0.04 0.71
CA ILE A 153 -12.49 -0.65 -0.30
C ILE A 153 -13.90 -0.81 0.24
N ARG A 154 -14.06 -1.31 1.47
CA ARG A 154 -15.36 -1.46 2.12
C ARG A 154 -16.07 -0.11 2.27
N THR A 155 -15.39 0.89 2.76
CA THR A 155 -15.97 2.22 2.94
C THR A 155 -16.31 2.87 1.61
N ALA A 156 -15.45 2.73 0.60
CA ALA A 156 -15.68 3.26 -0.74
C ALA A 156 -16.93 2.64 -1.40
N GLU A 157 -17.10 1.33 -1.25
CA GLU A 157 -18.30 0.63 -1.70
C GLU A 157 -19.55 1.16 -1.00
N CYS A 158 -19.55 1.21 0.33
CA CYS A 158 -20.69 1.74 1.11
C CYS A 158 -21.00 3.20 0.80
N ALA A 159 -20.00 4.00 0.42
CA ALA A 159 -20.16 5.40 0.03
C ALA A 159 -20.62 5.59 -1.43
N GLY A 160 -20.81 4.50 -2.19
CA GLY A 160 -21.19 4.57 -3.59
C GLY A 160 -20.07 5.07 -4.51
N ALA A 161 -18.81 4.94 -4.12
CA ALA A 161 -17.69 5.25 -5.01
C ALA A 161 -17.71 4.30 -6.23
N HIS A 162 -17.13 4.73 -7.34
CA HIS A 162 -17.11 3.97 -8.59
C HIS A 162 -15.92 3.04 -8.68
N GLY A 163 -14.86 3.27 -7.92
CA GLY A 163 -13.70 2.39 -7.86
C GLY A 163 -12.58 2.89 -6.97
N VAL A 164 -11.67 1.96 -6.67
CA VAL A 164 -10.41 2.22 -5.96
C VAL A 164 -9.25 2.01 -6.90
N ILE A 165 -8.24 2.88 -6.87
CA ILE A 165 -7.06 2.80 -7.71
C ILE A 165 -5.82 2.71 -6.83
N ILE A 166 -4.98 1.71 -7.09
CA ILE A 166 -3.76 1.45 -6.34
C ILE A 166 -2.53 1.42 -7.27
N PRO A 167 -1.33 1.72 -6.79
CA PRO A 167 -0.12 1.56 -7.60
C PRO A 167 0.28 0.08 -7.71
N LYS A 168 0.95 -0.28 -8.82
CA LYS A 168 1.50 -1.65 -9.03
C LYS A 168 2.57 -2.04 -8.02
N ARG A 169 3.25 -1.07 -7.41
CA ARG A 169 4.35 -1.29 -6.47
C ARG A 169 4.10 -0.47 -5.21
N ARG A 170 4.72 -0.89 -4.09
CA ARG A 170 4.62 -0.22 -2.78
C ARG A 170 3.18 -0.06 -2.29
N SER A 171 2.34 -1.06 -2.55
CA SER A 171 0.95 -1.09 -2.12
C SER A 171 0.55 -2.53 -1.78
N ALA A 172 -0.42 -2.69 -0.89
CA ALA A 172 -1.14 -3.94 -0.75
C ALA A 172 -1.89 -4.25 -2.06
N GLY A 173 -2.05 -5.52 -2.36
CA GLY A 173 -2.83 -5.99 -3.51
C GLY A 173 -4.11 -6.70 -3.06
N LEU A 174 -4.90 -7.20 -4.01
CA LEU A 174 -6.17 -7.87 -3.74
C LEU A 174 -5.98 -9.31 -3.21
N THR A 175 -5.29 -9.44 -2.09
CA THR A 175 -5.03 -10.72 -1.43
C THR A 175 -6.27 -11.22 -0.66
N SER A 176 -6.20 -12.46 -0.15
CA SER A 176 -7.23 -13.06 0.71
C SER A 176 -7.49 -12.22 1.98
N ILE A 177 -6.47 -11.56 2.53
CA ILE A 177 -6.62 -10.64 3.67
C ILE A 177 -7.50 -9.45 3.28
N VAL A 178 -7.24 -8.82 2.12
CA VAL A 178 -8.07 -7.71 1.62
C VAL A 178 -9.50 -8.18 1.36
N GLY A 179 -9.68 -9.39 0.83
CA GLY A 179 -11.01 -9.99 0.67
C GLY A 179 -11.77 -10.09 1.99
N LYS A 180 -11.11 -10.58 3.05
CA LYS A 180 -11.68 -10.72 4.40
C LYS A 180 -11.95 -9.36 5.06
N THR A 181 -10.99 -8.43 5.02
CA THR A 181 -11.09 -7.12 5.69
C THR A 181 -12.06 -6.16 4.99
N SER A 182 -12.23 -6.31 3.67
CA SER A 182 -13.27 -5.60 2.93
C SER A 182 -14.68 -6.16 3.18
N ALA A 183 -14.84 -7.23 3.95
CA ALA A 183 -16.12 -7.92 4.18
C ALA A 183 -16.84 -8.26 2.86
N GLY A 184 -16.09 -8.61 1.83
CA GLY A 184 -16.62 -8.95 0.51
C GLY A 184 -16.89 -7.76 -0.43
N ALA A 185 -16.71 -6.52 0.00
CA ALA A 185 -16.92 -5.33 -0.84
C ALA A 185 -16.07 -5.33 -2.10
N VAL A 186 -14.88 -5.96 -2.06
CA VAL A 186 -14.01 -6.14 -3.22
C VAL A 186 -14.69 -6.89 -4.38
N SER A 187 -15.75 -7.65 -4.12
CA SER A 187 -16.51 -8.34 -5.16
C SER A 187 -17.48 -7.42 -5.92
N TYR A 188 -17.80 -6.27 -5.37
CA TYR A 188 -18.75 -5.32 -5.94
C TYR A 188 -18.05 -4.06 -6.49
N LEU A 189 -17.06 -3.54 -5.75
CA LEU A 189 -16.34 -2.33 -6.15
C LEU A 189 -15.12 -2.69 -7.00
N PRO A 190 -15.01 -2.19 -8.25
CA PRO A 190 -13.84 -2.43 -9.08
C PRO A 190 -12.59 -1.76 -8.50
N VAL A 191 -11.47 -2.48 -8.57
CA VAL A 191 -10.16 -1.96 -8.17
C VAL A 191 -9.24 -1.98 -9.37
N ALA A 192 -8.68 -0.82 -9.73
CA ALA A 192 -7.70 -0.70 -10.79
C ALA A 192 -6.27 -0.64 -10.24
N ARG A 193 -5.31 -1.13 -11.03
CA ARG A 193 -3.90 -1.10 -10.65
C ARG A 193 -3.05 -0.42 -11.72
N VAL A 194 -2.41 0.68 -11.36
CA VAL A 194 -1.68 1.54 -12.31
C VAL A 194 -0.17 1.55 -12.04
N PRO A 195 0.66 1.72 -13.07
CA PRO A 195 2.11 1.78 -12.90
C PRO A 195 2.60 3.07 -12.23
N ASN A 196 1.85 4.18 -12.38
CA ASN A 196 2.29 5.52 -12.00
C ASN A 196 1.08 6.39 -11.61
N ILE A 197 0.98 6.75 -10.33
CA ILE A 197 -0.12 7.60 -9.82
C ILE A 197 -0.04 9.03 -10.40
N PRO A 198 1.11 9.75 -10.41
CA PRO A 198 1.18 11.07 -11.03
C PRO A 198 0.71 11.14 -12.49
N ALA A 199 0.99 10.11 -13.30
CA ALA A 199 0.50 10.03 -14.68
C ALA A 199 -1.03 9.85 -14.72
N LEU A 200 -1.55 8.96 -13.89
CA LEU A 200 -2.99 8.76 -13.73
C LEU A 200 -3.72 10.05 -13.36
N LEU A 201 -3.20 10.83 -12.39
CA LEU A 201 -3.86 12.07 -11.96
C LEU A 201 -4.03 13.04 -13.14
N LYS A 202 -3.02 13.17 -13.98
CA LYS A 202 -3.10 13.99 -15.22
C LYS A 202 -4.14 13.47 -16.20
N GLU A 203 -4.25 12.15 -16.35
CA GLU A 203 -5.25 11.53 -17.22
C GLU A 203 -6.67 11.78 -16.70
N LEU A 204 -6.88 11.68 -15.40
CA LEU A 204 -8.15 11.96 -14.75
C LEU A 204 -8.56 13.45 -14.88
N GLN A 205 -7.60 14.37 -14.68
CA GLN A 205 -7.81 15.81 -14.89
C GLN A 205 -8.22 16.13 -16.31
N GLN A 206 -7.61 15.50 -17.33
CA GLN A 206 -8.00 15.66 -18.73
C GLN A 206 -9.42 15.18 -19.02
N GLN A 207 -9.95 14.27 -18.20
CA GLN A 207 -11.31 13.78 -18.27
C GLN A 207 -12.29 14.58 -17.37
N GLY A 208 -11.84 15.70 -16.80
CA GLY A 208 -12.67 16.58 -15.99
C GLY A 208 -12.88 16.12 -14.55
N VAL A 209 -12.06 15.20 -14.04
CA VAL A 209 -12.10 14.74 -12.65
C VAL A 209 -11.16 15.60 -11.80
N TRP A 210 -11.69 16.25 -10.78
CA TRP A 210 -10.93 17.04 -9.81
C TRP A 210 -10.20 16.14 -8.80
N ILE A 211 -8.96 16.45 -8.52
CA ILE A 211 -8.08 15.65 -7.64
C ILE A 211 -7.95 16.32 -6.28
N PHE A 212 -8.45 15.66 -5.25
CA PHE A 212 -8.40 16.12 -3.86
C PHE A 212 -7.39 15.28 -3.08
N GLY A 213 -6.22 15.85 -2.79
CA GLY A 213 -5.17 15.18 -2.02
C GLY A 213 -5.30 15.44 -0.52
N THR A 214 -5.13 14.41 0.32
CA THR A 214 -5.17 14.55 1.78
C THR A 214 -3.84 15.06 2.32
N ALA A 215 -3.86 16.16 3.06
CA ALA A 215 -2.66 16.71 3.69
C ALA A 215 -2.97 17.27 5.08
N ALA A 216 -1.98 17.19 5.99
CA ALA A 216 -2.10 17.78 7.33
C ALA A 216 -1.86 19.29 7.32
N GLU A 217 -0.94 19.76 6.47
CA GLU A 217 -0.50 21.15 6.41
C GLU A 217 -0.67 21.77 5.03
N GLY A 218 -0.92 23.07 4.99
CA GLY A 218 -1.05 23.84 3.75
C GLY A 218 -2.28 23.47 2.93
N ALA A 219 -3.33 22.98 3.59
CA ALA A 219 -4.54 22.46 2.98
C ALA A 219 -5.77 23.25 3.45
N THR A 220 -6.78 23.31 2.59
CA THR A 220 -8.11 23.83 2.94
C THR A 220 -8.84 22.81 3.83
N SER A 221 -9.71 23.29 4.72
CA SER A 221 -10.57 22.38 5.48
C SER A 221 -11.45 21.54 4.55
N LEU A 222 -11.56 20.26 4.84
CA LEU A 222 -12.44 19.35 4.10
C LEU A 222 -13.88 19.89 3.96
N TYR A 223 -14.36 20.56 4.99
CA TYR A 223 -15.74 21.11 5.03
C TYR A 223 -15.95 22.35 4.15
N GLU A 224 -14.86 22.92 3.61
CA GLU A 224 -14.87 24.04 2.67
C GLU A 224 -14.65 23.59 1.21
N ALA A 225 -14.26 22.33 1.01
CA ALA A 225 -14.03 21.76 -0.32
C ALA A 225 -15.35 21.41 -1.00
N ASP A 226 -15.46 21.64 -2.30
CA ASP A 226 -16.61 21.22 -3.12
C ASP A 226 -16.36 19.83 -3.73
N LEU A 227 -17.04 18.82 -3.20
CA LEU A 227 -16.95 17.42 -3.63
C LEU A 227 -18.17 16.94 -4.41
N LYS A 228 -19.05 17.85 -4.86
CA LYS A 228 -20.29 17.50 -5.58
C LYS A 228 -20.04 16.99 -6.99
N GLY A 229 -19.03 17.54 -7.68
CA GLY A 229 -18.66 17.17 -9.03
C GLY A 229 -17.86 15.87 -9.14
N PRO A 230 -17.33 15.56 -10.35
CA PRO A 230 -16.40 14.45 -10.55
C PRO A 230 -15.17 14.62 -9.68
N ALA A 231 -14.88 13.66 -8.82
CA ALA A 231 -13.82 13.77 -7.80
C ALA A 231 -13.01 12.47 -7.64
N ALA A 232 -11.70 12.62 -7.50
CA ALA A 232 -10.80 11.57 -7.05
C ALA A 232 -10.15 12.01 -5.73
N ILE A 233 -10.37 11.23 -4.67
CA ILE A 233 -9.83 11.46 -3.34
C ILE A 233 -8.55 10.66 -3.21
N VAL A 234 -7.41 11.32 -3.01
CA VAL A 234 -6.10 10.69 -2.87
C VAL A 234 -5.77 10.51 -1.38
N ILE A 235 -5.57 9.27 -0.98
CA ILE A 235 -5.21 8.88 0.39
C ILE A 235 -3.74 8.44 0.40
N GLY A 236 -2.90 9.13 1.15
CA GLY A 236 -1.50 8.79 1.35
C GLY A 236 -1.29 7.76 2.45
N SER A 237 -0.05 7.25 2.56
CA SER A 237 0.37 6.34 3.63
C SER A 237 0.32 7.01 5.02
N GLU A 238 0.26 6.17 6.07
CA GLU A 238 0.12 6.66 7.46
C GLU A 238 1.36 7.40 7.99
N GLY A 239 2.54 7.06 7.50
CA GLY A 239 3.79 7.67 7.95
C GLY A 239 4.17 8.90 7.13
N ASP A 240 4.36 8.69 5.84
CA ASP A 240 4.94 9.69 4.93
C ASP A 240 3.86 10.52 4.19
N GLY A 241 2.58 10.13 4.32
CA GLY A 241 1.48 10.76 3.59
C GLY A 241 1.55 10.45 2.09
N MET A 242 1.19 11.42 1.26
CA MET A 242 1.32 11.33 -0.19
C MET A 242 2.74 11.63 -0.65
N GLY A 243 3.23 10.89 -1.64
CA GLY A 243 4.49 11.20 -2.30
C GLY A 243 4.50 12.62 -2.91
N ARG A 244 5.66 13.27 -2.95
CA ARG A 244 5.80 14.65 -3.42
C ARG A 244 5.14 14.90 -4.79
N LEU A 245 5.40 14.05 -5.78
CA LEU A 245 4.85 14.21 -7.13
C LEU A 245 3.34 13.96 -7.19
N VAL A 246 2.80 13.11 -6.31
CA VAL A 246 1.36 12.89 -6.18
C VAL A 246 0.70 14.12 -5.58
N ARG A 247 1.28 14.68 -4.50
CA ARG A 247 0.83 15.91 -3.87
C ARG A 247 0.83 17.10 -4.84
N GLU A 248 1.91 17.27 -5.61
CA GLU A 248 2.03 18.32 -6.63
C GLU A 248 1.03 18.15 -7.80
N GLY A 249 0.55 16.94 -8.04
CA GLY A 249 -0.44 16.60 -9.05
C GLY A 249 -1.90 16.77 -8.60
N CYS A 250 -2.16 17.10 -7.34
CA CYS A 250 -3.51 17.37 -6.86
C CYS A 250 -3.96 18.78 -7.21
N ASP A 251 -5.24 18.96 -7.58
CA ASP A 251 -5.84 20.28 -7.81
C ASP A 251 -6.08 21.00 -6.48
N PHE A 252 -6.49 20.24 -5.46
CA PHE A 252 -6.77 20.74 -4.13
C PHE A 252 -6.10 19.87 -3.08
N LEU A 253 -5.60 20.50 -2.03
CA LEU A 253 -5.18 19.81 -0.81
C LEU A 253 -6.25 20.06 0.26
N VAL A 254 -6.74 18.97 0.86
CA VAL A 254 -7.78 19.03 1.90
C VAL A 254 -7.29 18.41 3.19
N SER A 255 -7.69 18.99 4.32
CA SER A 255 -7.37 18.51 5.66
C SER A 255 -8.61 18.24 6.48
N ILE A 256 -8.55 17.19 7.29
CA ILE A 256 -9.55 16.92 8.33
C ILE A 256 -9.15 17.72 9.57
N PRO A 257 -10.02 18.62 10.11
CA PRO A 257 -9.68 19.40 11.28
C PRO A 257 -9.39 18.55 12.51
N MET A 258 -8.17 18.60 13.01
CA MET A 258 -7.72 17.86 14.19
C MET A 258 -7.82 18.75 15.43
N LYS A 259 -8.55 18.32 16.47
CA LYS A 259 -8.72 19.07 17.73
C LYS A 259 -7.91 18.47 18.89
N GLY A 260 -7.31 17.32 18.68
CA GLY A 260 -6.50 16.61 19.68
C GLY A 260 -5.01 16.95 19.59
N ARG A 261 -4.20 16.17 20.32
CA ARG A 261 -2.72 16.29 20.30
C ARG A 261 -2.10 15.42 19.19
N ILE A 262 -2.82 14.44 18.70
CA ILE A 262 -2.37 13.58 17.60
C ILE A 262 -2.67 14.29 16.27
N SER A 263 -1.70 14.34 15.38
CA SER A 263 -1.74 15.13 14.14
C SER A 263 -2.28 14.37 12.93
N SER A 264 -2.52 13.06 13.05
CA SER A 264 -2.98 12.22 11.93
C SER A 264 -3.99 11.17 12.38
N LEU A 265 -4.81 10.71 11.45
CA LEU A 265 -5.69 9.56 11.59
C LEU A 265 -5.11 8.36 10.85
N ASN A 266 -5.56 7.17 11.21
CA ASN A 266 -5.38 5.98 10.38
C ASN A 266 -5.92 6.24 8.96
N ALA A 267 -5.22 5.75 7.93
CA ALA A 267 -5.53 6.02 6.52
C ALA A 267 -6.97 5.63 6.14
N SER A 268 -7.46 4.49 6.63
CA SER A 268 -8.84 4.06 6.35
C SER A 268 -9.89 4.91 7.06
N ALA A 269 -9.59 5.41 8.27
CA ALA A 269 -10.45 6.34 8.99
C ALA A 269 -10.51 7.70 8.28
N ALA A 270 -9.38 8.22 7.80
CA ALA A 270 -9.34 9.44 7.01
C ALA A 270 -10.15 9.29 5.70
N ALA A 271 -9.97 8.18 5.00
CA ALA A 271 -10.75 7.86 3.79
C ALA A 271 -12.25 7.84 4.07
N ALA A 272 -12.68 7.25 5.19
CA ALA A 272 -14.09 7.20 5.56
C ALA A 272 -14.70 8.61 5.76
N ILE A 273 -14.00 9.49 6.46
CA ILE A 273 -14.45 10.86 6.69
C ILE A 273 -14.59 11.63 5.37
N LEU A 274 -13.60 11.54 4.49
CA LEU A 274 -13.58 12.22 3.19
C LEU A 274 -14.68 11.71 2.26
N LEU A 275 -14.85 10.39 2.17
CA LEU A 275 -15.88 9.77 1.35
C LEU A 275 -17.29 10.16 1.83
N TYR A 276 -17.54 10.11 3.13
CA TYR A 276 -18.86 10.45 3.66
C TYR A 276 -19.15 11.95 3.65
N GLU A 277 -18.13 12.81 3.64
CA GLU A 277 -18.34 14.23 3.33
C GLU A 277 -18.74 14.41 1.86
N ALA A 278 -18.11 13.70 0.92
CA ALA A 278 -18.55 13.72 -0.47
C ALA A 278 -19.99 13.20 -0.62
N VAL A 279 -20.35 12.13 0.06
CA VAL A 279 -21.73 11.60 0.09
C VAL A 279 -22.70 12.65 0.63
N ARG A 280 -22.38 13.25 1.78
CA ARG A 280 -23.23 14.30 2.38
C ARG A 280 -23.50 15.45 1.41
N GLN A 281 -22.47 15.92 0.71
CA GLN A 281 -22.60 17.02 -0.25
C GLN A 281 -23.39 16.62 -1.50
N ARG A 282 -23.32 15.35 -1.94
CA ARG A 282 -24.04 14.84 -3.12
C ARG A 282 -25.49 14.48 -2.85
N LEU A 283 -25.85 14.25 -1.59
CA LEU A 283 -27.23 13.98 -1.19
C LEU A 283 -28.07 15.30 -0.98
N GLY A 284 -27.41 16.46 -0.95
CA GLY A 284 -28.06 17.75 -0.74
C GLY A 284 -27.85 18.24 0.67
#